data_ef462fff1ffdd1f9ed2807dd913e8f89
#
_entry.id   ef462fff1ffdd1f9ed2807dd913e8f89
#
_cell.length_a   1.000
_cell.length_b   1.000
_cell.length_c   1.000
_cell.angle_alpha   90.00
_cell.angle_beta   90.00
_cell.angle_gamma   90.00
#
_symmetry.space_group_name_H-M   'P 1'
#
loop_
_entity.id
_entity.type
_entity.pdbx_description
1 polymer ?
#
loop_
_entity_poly.entity_id
_entity_poly.type
_entity_poly.pdbx_seq_one_letter_code
_entity_poly.pdbx_strand_id
1 'polypeptide(L)'
;MQQKIFERRKVLLSFPTVNGTMLLGTLICLMGKKSKVTGTLMSAEWLYYMNLNNSNMRTSGWCIVISFLAVVLFANCKDADNRLFVAERNGLYGYINAQGDTIVDCTFPFAYTDTISRIGFVADSVGAIKCFNNKGEFLFKVFNYDNGPDYPADGLFRIVDDNALVGFADTLGNIVISPRFKFAYPFKEGRAKVTDTGVLVPCGEGVDRHTTWLSDKWYFISKKKR
;
A
#
# COMPACT_ATOMS: atom_id res chain seq x y z
N MET A 1 26.09 19.81 -3.51
CA MET A 1 25.24 20.59 -4.42
C MET A 1 25.22 19.89 -5.78
N GLN A 2 24.26 18.98 -6.01
CA GLN A 2 24.09 18.31 -7.31
C GLN A 2 22.64 18.51 -7.74
N GLN A 3 22.45 19.31 -8.78
CA GLN A 3 21.18 19.50 -9.48
C GLN A 3 20.88 18.23 -10.30
N LYS A 4 19.79 17.52 -9.95
CA LYS A 4 19.21 16.50 -10.81
C LYS A 4 18.42 17.17 -11.94
N ILE A 5 18.92 17.04 -13.15
CA ILE A 5 18.24 17.41 -14.39
C ILE A 5 17.10 16.42 -14.61
N PHE A 6 15.88 16.95 -14.63
CA PHE A 6 14.66 16.19 -14.93
C PHE A 6 14.43 16.20 -16.44
N GLU A 7 14.62 15.07 -17.10
CA GLU A 7 14.32 14.88 -18.52
C GLU A 7 12.79 14.85 -18.75
N ARG A 8 12.30 15.79 -19.54
CA ARG A 8 10.90 15.85 -19.97
C ARG A 8 10.70 14.90 -21.15
N ARG A 9 9.97 13.81 -20.96
CA ARG A 9 9.51 12.97 -22.08
C ARG A 9 8.31 13.63 -22.74
N LYS A 10 8.45 14.02 -24.01
CA LYS A 10 7.33 14.41 -24.89
C LYS A 10 6.75 13.14 -25.48
N VAL A 11 5.47 12.87 -25.23
CA VAL A 11 4.73 11.82 -25.94
C VAL A 11 4.00 12.48 -27.11
N LEU A 12 4.40 12.14 -28.33
CA LEU A 12 3.69 12.53 -29.54
C LEU A 12 2.63 11.48 -29.86
N LEU A 13 1.37 11.87 -29.78
CA LEU A 13 0.25 11.06 -30.28
C LEU A 13 -0.11 11.55 -31.69
N SER A 14 0.01 10.65 -32.68
CA SER A 14 -0.44 10.90 -34.06
C SER A 14 -1.89 10.46 -34.22
N PHE A 15 -2.74 11.36 -34.66
CA PHE A 15 -4.13 11.06 -35.01
C PHE A 15 -4.29 10.90 -36.53
N PRO A 16 -5.22 10.05 -36.99
CA PRO A 16 -5.42 9.86 -38.43
C PRO A 16 -5.96 11.14 -39.09
N THR A 17 -5.40 11.45 -40.28
CA THR A 17 -5.78 12.61 -41.08
C THR A 17 -7.12 12.41 -41.73
N VAL A 18 -8.02 13.38 -41.57
CA VAL A 18 -9.20 13.54 -42.41
C VAL A 18 -9.01 14.86 -43.18
N ASN A 19 -9.04 14.76 -44.52
CA ASN A 19 -8.91 15.89 -45.48
C ASN A 19 -7.59 16.69 -45.45
N GLY A 20 -6.44 16.01 -45.34
CA GLY A 20 -5.16 16.63 -45.77
C GLY A 20 -4.57 17.71 -44.86
N THR A 21 -5.13 17.99 -43.70
CA THR A 21 -4.58 18.97 -42.72
C THR A 21 -4.16 18.31 -41.44
N MET A 22 -2.86 18.35 -41.14
CA MET A 22 -2.30 17.85 -39.86
C MET A 22 -2.61 18.84 -38.74
N LEU A 23 -3.35 18.39 -37.71
CA LEU A 23 -3.49 19.11 -36.45
C LEU A 23 -2.50 18.50 -35.44
N LEU A 24 -1.41 19.22 -35.18
CA LEU A 24 -0.45 18.88 -34.13
C LEU A 24 -0.97 19.40 -32.80
N GLY A 25 -1.56 18.52 -31.99
CA GLY A 25 -1.92 18.81 -30.61
C GLY A 25 -0.81 18.35 -29.67
N THR A 26 -0.11 19.25 -29.02
CA THR A 26 0.87 18.91 -27.97
C THR A 26 0.18 18.87 -26.62
N LEU A 27 -0.09 17.68 -26.09
CA LEU A 27 -0.56 17.50 -24.73
C LEU A 27 0.65 17.42 -23.81
N ILE A 28 0.91 18.47 -23.03
CA ILE A 28 1.93 18.45 -21.99
C ILE A 28 1.30 17.88 -20.72
N CYS A 29 1.58 16.61 -20.41
CA CYS A 29 1.20 16.00 -19.15
C CYS A 29 2.24 16.39 -18.09
N LEU A 30 1.89 17.33 -17.20
CA LEU A 30 2.68 17.67 -16.02
C LEU A 30 2.40 16.66 -14.92
N MET A 31 3.16 15.57 -14.87
CA MET A 31 3.23 14.73 -13.69
C MET A 31 4.19 15.37 -12.66
N GLY A 32 3.65 15.71 -11.50
CA GLY A 32 4.41 15.95 -10.28
C GLY A 32 4.47 17.37 -9.79
N LYS A 33 3.43 17.80 -9.07
CA LYS A 33 3.46 18.49 -7.77
C LYS A 33 2.02 18.85 -7.38
N LYS A 34 1.63 18.48 -6.17
CA LYS A 34 0.35 18.91 -5.57
C LYS A 34 0.28 20.44 -5.53
N SER A 35 -0.46 21.04 -6.42
CA SER A 35 -1.01 22.38 -6.24
C SER A 35 -2.52 22.24 -6.29
N LYS A 36 -3.18 22.69 -5.21
CA LYS A 36 -4.62 22.89 -5.19
C LYS A 36 -4.97 23.89 -6.30
N VAL A 37 -5.49 23.37 -7.40
CA VAL A 37 -6.17 24.19 -8.40
C VAL A 37 -7.66 23.96 -8.17
N THR A 38 -8.31 24.97 -7.60
CA THR A 38 -9.76 25.04 -7.46
C THR A 38 -10.40 24.97 -8.84
N GLY A 39 -11.29 23.98 -9.02
CA GLY A 39 -11.83 23.54 -10.30
C GLY A 39 -12.81 24.49 -11.00
N THR A 40 -12.65 25.81 -10.88
CA THR A 40 -13.60 26.78 -11.48
C THR A 40 -13.00 27.67 -12.57
N LEU A 41 -11.69 27.61 -12.82
CA LEU A 41 -11.03 28.53 -13.78
C LEU A 41 -10.59 27.89 -15.10
N MET A 42 -10.65 26.59 -15.26
CA MET A 42 -10.25 25.95 -16.54
C MET A 42 -11.33 25.93 -17.63
N SER A 43 -12.58 26.21 -17.31
CA SER A 43 -13.68 26.13 -18.29
C SER A 43 -13.83 27.38 -19.17
N ALA A 44 -13.40 28.55 -18.70
CA ALA A 44 -13.60 29.81 -19.43
C ALA A 44 -12.51 30.10 -20.45
N GLU A 45 -11.25 29.75 -20.16
CA GLU A 45 -10.14 30.00 -21.11
C GLU A 45 -10.16 29.06 -22.33
N TRP A 46 -10.61 27.80 -22.12
CA TRP A 46 -10.74 26.85 -23.26
C TRP A 46 -11.85 27.24 -24.24
N LEU A 47 -12.96 27.76 -23.73
CA LEU A 47 -14.06 28.27 -24.57
C LEU A 47 -13.65 29.53 -25.32
N TYR A 48 -12.80 30.37 -24.75
CA TYR A 48 -12.30 31.57 -25.40
C TYR A 48 -11.31 31.26 -26.53
N TYR A 49 -10.45 30.26 -26.37
CA TYR A 49 -9.48 29.85 -27.41
C TYR A 49 -10.13 29.13 -28.61
N MET A 50 -11.25 28.43 -28.37
CA MET A 50 -12.01 27.79 -29.48
C MET A 50 -12.82 28.79 -30.30
N ASN A 51 -13.15 29.95 -29.75
CA ASN A 51 -14.01 30.94 -30.46
C ASN A 51 -13.23 31.90 -31.34
N LEU A 52 -11.90 31.99 -31.23
CA LEU A 52 -11.09 32.94 -31.99
C LEU A 52 -10.63 32.46 -33.36
N ASN A 53 -10.80 31.17 -33.73
CA ASN A 53 -10.24 30.62 -34.97
C ASN A 53 -11.26 29.95 -35.90
N ASN A 54 -12.55 30.27 -35.82
CA ASN A 54 -13.50 29.55 -36.65
C ASN A 54 -14.56 30.42 -37.33
N SER A 55 -14.16 31.07 -38.44
CA SER A 55 -15.11 31.72 -39.34
C SER A 55 -15.71 30.78 -40.43
N ASN A 56 -15.35 29.48 -40.49
CA ASN A 56 -15.86 28.58 -41.55
C ASN A 56 -15.84 27.07 -41.19
N MET A 57 -16.30 26.64 -40.00
CA MET A 57 -16.59 25.22 -39.83
C MET A 57 -17.98 25.03 -39.18
N ARG A 58 -18.91 24.46 -39.97
CA ARG A 58 -20.11 23.81 -39.42
C ARG A 58 -19.64 22.65 -38.52
N THR A 59 -19.41 22.90 -37.23
CA THR A 59 -19.18 21.85 -36.26
C THR A 59 -20.44 21.01 -36.18
N SER A 60 -20.41 19.80 -36.73
CA SER A 60 -21.50 18.86 -36.54
C SER A 60 -21.69 18.65 -35.03
N GLY A 61 -22.94 18.62 -34.55
CA GLY A 61 -23.27 18.48 -33.10
C GLY A 61 -22.56 17.30 -32.40
N TRP A 62 -22.00 16.39 -33.16
CA TRP A 62 -21.22 15.26 -32.73
C TRP A 62 -19.88 15.61 -32.03
N CYS A 63 -19.19 16.70 -32.51
CA CYS A 63 -17.92 17.13 -31.88
C CYS A 63 -18.15 17.70 -30.48
N ILE A 64 -19.28 18.39 -30.27
CA ILE A 64 -19.66 18.94 -28.97
C ILE A 64 -20.05 17.81 -28.03
N VAL A 65 -20.77 16.79 -28.49
CA VAL A 65 -21.16 15.61 -27.70
C VAL A 65 -19.95 14.79 -27.28
N ILE A 66 -18.98 14.57 -28.19
CA ILE A 66 -17.74 13.83 -27.88
C ILE A 66 -16.88 14.59 -26.86
N SER A 67 -16.77 15.93 -26.99
CA SER A 67 -16.05 16.75 -26.02
C SER A 67 -16.72 16.72 -24.64
N PHE A 68 -18.04 16.78 -24.58
CA PHE A 68 -18.78 16.66 -23.32
C PHE A 68 -18.65 15.27 -22.69
N LEU A 69 -18.71 14.21 -23.51
CA LEU A 69 -18.53 12.84 -23.05
C LEU A 69 -17.12 12.60 -22.49
N ALA A 70 -16.10 13.16 -23.16
CA ALA A 70 -14.71 13.11 -22.67
C ALA A 70 -14.56 13.83 -21.33
N VAL A 71 -15.13 15.03 -21.16
CA VAL A 71 -15.08 15.78 -19.89
C VAL A 71 -15.78 15.01 -18.76
N VAL A 72 -16.92 14.36 -19.03
CA VAL A 72 -17.65 13.55 -18.04
C VAL A 72 -16.85 12.29 -17.66
N LEU A 73 -16.17 11.67 -18.61
CA LEU A 73 -15.32 10.49 -18.33
C LEU A 73 -14.06 10.84 -17.52
N PHE A 74 -13.49 12.02 -17.70
CA PHE A 74 -12.33 12.47 -16.91
C PHE A 74 -12.70 13.06 -15.54
N ALA A 75 -13.94 13.52 -15.35
CA ALA A 75 -14.40 14.10 -14.08
C ALA A 75 -14.59 13.06 -12.96
N ASN A 76 -14.68 11.77 -13.28
CA ASN A 76 -14.90 10.70 -12.30
C ASN A 76 -13.64 9.97 -11.82
N CYS A 77 -12.44 10.37 -12.26
CA CYS A 77 -11.20 9.84 -11.73
C CYS A 77 -10.79 10.62 -10.47
N LYS A 78 -11.59 10.55 -9.41
CA LYS A 78 -11.05 10.78 -8.06
C LYS A 78 -10.29 9.51 -7.72
N ASP A 79 -8.97 9.61 -7.55
CA ASP A 79 -8.20 8.58 -6.87
C ASP A 79 -8.87 8.37 -5.52
N ALA A 80 -9.58 7.26 -5.36
CA ALA A 80 -10.23 6.94 -4.11
C ALA A 80 -9.10 6.76 -3.07
N ASP A 81 -9.20 7.49 -1.97
CA ASP A 81 -8.28 7.29 -0.85
C ASP A 81 -8.57 5.92 -0.23
N ASN A 82 -7.76 4.93 -0.59
CA ASN A 82 -7.91 3.56 -0.12
C ASN A 82 -7.26 3.31 1.24
N ARG A 83 -6.87 4.36 1.97
CA ARG A 83 -6.33 4.22 3.33
C ARG A 83 -7.46 3.95 4.30
N LEU A 84 -7.14 3.14 5.31
CA LEU A 84 -8.01 2.96 6.47
C LEU A 84 -7.43 3.70 7.67
N PHE A 85 -8.30 4.28 8.47
CA PHE A 85 -7.96 5.06 9.65
C PHE A 85 -8.45 4.36 10.89
N VAL A 86 -7.66 4.37 11.96
CA VAL A 86 -8.05 3.78 13.23
C VAL A 86 -9.31 4.47 13.76
N ALA A 87 -10.24 3.68 14.27
CA ALA A 87 -11.43 4.13 14.94
C ALA A 87 -11.55 3.41 16.29
N GLU A 88 -12.05 4.11 17.31
CA GLU A 88 -12.28 3.56 18.64
C GLU A 88 -13.77 3.62 18.96
N ARG A 89 -14.29 2.51 19.52
CA ARG A 89 -15.64 2.44 20.09
C ARG A 89 -15.60 1.60 21.37
N ASN A 90 -16.06 2.19 22.48
CA ASN A 90 -16.12 1.51 23.80
C ASN A 90 -14.77 0.94 24.25
N GLY A 91 -13.65 1.64 23.97
CA GLY A 91 -12.30 1.17 24.32
C GLY A 91 -11.76 0.05 23.43
N LEU A 92 -12.43 -0.25 22.31
CA LEU A 92 -11.97 -1.22 21.31
C LEU A 92 -11.69 -0.51 19.98
N TYR A 93 -10.67 -1.00 19.28
CA TYR A 93 -10.16 -0.43 18.03
C TYR A 93 -10.60 -1.24 16.82
N GLY A 94 -10.77 -0.56 15.72
CA GLY A 94 -11.04 -1.07 14.38
C GLY A 94 -10.61 -0.06 13.34
N TYR A 95 -11.09 -0.19 12.11
CA TYR A 95 -10.71 0.72 11.04
C TYR A 95 -11.90 1.15 10.19
N ILE A 96 -11.89 2.44 9.81
CA ILE A 96 -12.85 3.07 8.90
C ILE A 96 -12.14 3.55 7.62
N ASN A 97 -12.90 3.70 6.55
CA ASN A 97 -12.41 4.34 5.32
C ASN A 97 -12.50 5.87 5.42
N ALA A 98 -12.08 6.59 4.36
CA ALA A 98 -12.14 8.05 4.28
C ALA A 98 -13.58 8.60 4.26
N GLN A 99 -14.58 7.77 4.01
CA GLN A 99 -16.02 8.12 4.04
C GLN A 99 -16.65 7.94 5.43
N GLY A 100 -15.92 7.29 6.36
CA GLY A 100 -16.39 6.99 7.70
C GLY A 100 -17.08 5.63 7.83
N ASP A 101 -17.09 4.82 6.76
CA ASP A 101 -17.66 3.46 6.80
C ASP A 101 -16.71 2.54 7.57
N THR A 102 -17.29 1.70 8.44
CA THR A 102 -16.53 0.69 9.18
C THR A 102 -16.12 -0.43 8.24
N ILE A 103 -14.81 -0.64 8.10
CA ILE A 103 -14.21 -1.69 7.25
C ILE A 103 -13.71 -2.85 8.10
N VAL A 104 -13.14 -2.55 9.28
CA VAL A 104 -12.77 -3.54 10.29
C VAL A 104 -13.47 -3.16 11.59
N ASP A 105 -14.27 -4.06 12.12
CA ASP A 105 -15.05 -3.80 13.33
C ASP A 105 -14.16 -3.48 14.54
N CYS A 106 -14.64 -2.59 15.41
CA CYS A 106 -13.96 -2.21 16.65
C CYS A 106 -14.10 -3.33 17.68
N THR A 107 -13.27 -4.36 17.56
CA THR A 107 -13.25 -5.56 18.40
C THR A 107 -11.86 -5.82 19.01
N PHE A 108 -10.86 -5.03 18.67
CA PHE A 108 -9.47 -5.22 19.10
C PHE A 108 -9.12 -4.33 20.29
N PRO A 109 -8.55 -4.87 21.38
CA PRO A 109 -8.14 -4.06 22.53
C PRO A 109 -6.98 -3.11 22.25
N PHE A 110 -6.22 -3.31 21.15
CA PHE A 110 -5.10 -2.43 20.81
C PHE A 110 -4.85 -2.36 19.30
N ALA A 111 -4.53 -1.16 18.79
CA ALA A 111 -4.10 -0.92 17.43
C ALA A 111 -2.65 -0.37 17.42
N TYR A 112 -1.74 -1.07 16.73
CA TYR A 112 -0.36 -0.64 16.55
C TYR A 112 -0.18 0.31 15.36
N THR A 113 -1.20 0.43 14.51
CA THR A 113 -1.15 1.22 13.27
C THR A 113 -2.32 2.19 13.23
N ASP A 114 -2.04 3.50 13.17
CA ASP A 114 -3.08 4.53 13.09
C ASP A 114 -3.70 4.62 11.69
N THR A 115 -2.90 4.41 10.65
CA THR A 115 -3.36 4.51 9.25
C THR A 115 -2.81 3.37 8.42
N ILE A 116 -3.69 2.53 7.89
CA ILE A 116 -3.32 1.44 7.00
C ILE A 116 -3.28 1.96 5.56
N SER A 117 -2.08 2.15 5.04
CA SER A 117 -1.86 2.46 3.61
C SER A 117 -1.68 1.19 2.77
N ARG A 118 -1.10 0.13 3.35
CA ARG A 118 -0.89 -1.19 2.75
C ARG A 118 -1.23 -2.29 3.71
N ILE A 119 -0.52 -2.36 4.85
CA ILE A 119 -0.78 -3.29 5.95
C ILE A 119 -0.80 -2.53 7.28
N GLY A 120 -1.51 -3.08 8.24
CA GLY A 120 -1.58 -2.57 9.62
C GLY A 120 -1.78 -3.70 10.61
N PHE A 121 -1.49 -3.41 11.88
CA PHE A 121 -1.41 -4.40 12.94
C PHE A 121 -2.33 -4.02 14.11
N VAL A 122 -3.02 -5.03 14.64
CA VAL A 122 -3.82 -4.94 15.86
C VAL A 122 -3.51 -6.12 16.77
N ALA A 123 -3.72 -5.97 18.08
CA ALA A 123 -3.73 -7.10 19.01
C ALA A 123 -5.16 -7.57 19.27
N ASP A 124 -5.38 -8.87 19.32
CA ASP A 124 -6.64 -9.42 19.80
C ASP A 124 -6.64 -9.63 21.34
N SER A 125 -7.76 -10.09 21.87
CA SER A 125 -7.97 -10.24 23.33
C SER A 125 -7.03 -11.26 24.00
N VAL A 126 -6.40 -12.14 23.22
CA VAL A 126 -5.40 -13.10 23.73
C VAL A 126 -3.96 -12.64 23.45
N GLY A 127 -3.77 -11.40 22.95
CA GLY A 127 -2.47 -10.81 22.66
C GLY A 127 -1.85 -11.27 21.35
N ALA A 128 -2.59 -11.99 20.49
CA ALA A 128 -2.10 -12.34 19.16
C ALA A 128 -2.17 -11.12 18.24
N ILE A 129 -1.08 -10.86 17.51
CA ILE A 129 -0.99 -9.72 16.60
C ILE A 129 -1.48 -10.14 15.23
N LYS A 130 -2.51 -9.45 14.74
CA LYS A 130 -3.14 -9.69 13.44
C LYS A 130 -2.77 -8.60 12.44
N CYS A 131 -2.48 -9.01 11.22
CA CYS A 131 -2.18 -8.12 10.09
C CYS A 131 -3.39 -8.01 9.17
N PHE A 132 -3.77 -6.77 8.82
CA PHE A 132 -4.81 -6.46 7.85
C PHE A 132 -4.23 -5.65 6.69
N ASN A 133 -4.80 -5.80 5.51
CA ASN A 133 -4.50 -4.93 4.38
C ASN A 133 -5.42 -3.70 4.35
N ASN A 134 -5.20 -2.80 3.39
CA ASN A 134 -6.00 -1.58 3.22
C ASN A 134 -7.42 -1.83 2.64
N LYS A 135 -7.82 -3.08 2.46
CA LYS A 135 -9.21 -3.47 2.16
C LYS A 135 -9.92 -4.02 3.39
N GLY A 136 -9.24 -4.11 4.54
CA GLY A 136 -9.75 -4.73 5.76
C GLY A 136 -9.70 -6.25 5.76
N GLU A 137 -8.99 -6.86 4.81
CA GLU A 137 -8.83 -8.30 4.76
C GLU A 137 -7.74 -8.74 5.74
N PHE A 138 -8.04 -9.74 6.57
CA PHE A 138 -7.05 -10.40 7.42
C PHE A 138 -6.05 -11.17 6.54
N LEU A 139 -4.75 -10.96 6.79
CA LEU A 139 -3.70 -11.62 6.02
C LEU A 139 -3.07 -12.79 6.79
N PHE A 140 -2.58 -12.55 7.99
CA PHE A 140 -1.89 -13.53 8.82
C PHE A 140 -1.69 -12.99 10.25
N LYS A 141 -1.25 -13.88 11.16
CA LYS A 141 -0.75 -13.51 12.47
C LYS A 141 0.73 -13.16 12.39
N VAL A 142 1.13 -12.13 13.13
CA VAL A 142 2.51 -11.65 13.18
C VAL A 142 3.19 -12.16 14.42
N PHE A 143 4.47 -12.49 14.32
CA PHE A 143 5.27 -12.88 15.48
C PHE A 143 5.30 -11.73 16.50
N ASN A 144 4.94 -12.04 17.76
CA ASN A 144 5.00 -11.05 18.83
C ASN A 144 6.46 -10.94 19.31
N TYR A 145 7.05 -9.75 19.16
CA TYR A 145 8.39 -9.46 19.65
C TYR A 145 8.33 -8.22 20.55
N ASP A 146 8.80 -8.38 21.78
CA ASP A 146 8.86 -7.30 22.77
C ASP A 146 7.52 -6.53 22.94
N ASN A 147 6.42 -7.30 23.09
CA ASN A 147 5.04 -6.81 23.22
C ASN A 147 4.49 -6.03 22.02
N GLY A 148 5.02 -6.27 20.82
CA GLY A 148 4.60 -5.63 19.59
C GLY A 148 4.81 -6.50 18.34
N PRO A 149 4.41 -6.00 17.17
CA PRO A 149 4.67 -6.68 15.91
C PRO A 149 6.17 -6.76 15.63
N ASP A 150 6.60 -7.90 15.08
CA ASP A 150 8.00 -8.10 14.70
C ASP A 150 8.50 -7.02 13.72
N TYR A 151 9.73 -6.54 13.93
CA TYR A 151 10.31 -5.49 13.11
C TYR A 151 10.83 -6.06 11.78
N PRO A 152 10.60 -5.35 10.66
CA PRO A 152 11.16 -5.75 9.38
C PRO A 152 12.69 -5.74 9.40
N ALA A 153 13.30 -6.87 9.08
CA ALA A 153 14.74 -7.05 8.91
C ALA A 153 15.00 -7.59 7.49
N ASP A 154 15.88 -6.96 6.75
CA ASP A 154 16.08 -7.21 5.31
C ASP A 154 14.78 -7.15 4.49
N GLY A 155 13.80 -6.31 4.92
CA GLY A 155 12.50 -6.14 4.30
C GLY A 155 11.50 -7.29 4.55
N LEU A 156 11.80 -8.20 5.48
CA LEU A 156 10.94 -9.29 5.90
C LEU A 156 10.73 -9.24 7.42
N PHE A 157 9.55 -9.62 7.88
CA PHE A 157 9.24 -9.85 9.29
C PHE A 157 8.63 -11.23 9.48
N ARG A 158 8.71 -11.76 10.70
CA ARG A 158 8.23 -13.09 11.04
C ARG A 158 6.72 -13.09 11.19
N ILE A 159 6.09 -14.13 10.65
CA ILE A 159 4.66 -14.44 10.80
C ILE A 159 4.51 -15.81 11.46
N VAL A 160 3.33 -16.05 12.03
CA VAL A 160 3.04 -17.33 12.70
C VAL A 160 1.69 -17.88 12.25
N ASP A 161 1.59 -19.21 12.22
CA ASP A 161 0.33 -19.90 11.99
C ASP A 161 -0.35 -20.33 13.31
N ASP A 162 -1.46 -21.05 13.21
CA ASP A 162 -2.21 -21.56 14.37
C ASP A 162 -1.45 -22.64 15.15
N ASN A 163 -0.45 -23.27 14.55
CA ASN A 163 0.43 -24.26 15.18
C ASN A 163 1.69 -23.63 15.77
N ALA A 164 1.75 -22.29 15.83
CA ALA A 164 2.92 -21.52 16.25
C ALA A 164 4.18 -21.79 15.41
N LEU A 165 4.01 -22.24 14.15
CA LEU A 165 5.12 -22.35 13.22
C LEU A 165 5.42 -20.97 12.62
N VAL A 166 6.71 -20.69 12.41
CA VAL A 166 7.20 -19.40 11.94
C VAL A 166 7.42 -19.42 10.44
N GLY A 167 6.95 -18.38 9.77
CA GLY A 167 7.22 -18.03 8.38
C GLY A 167 7.71 -16.59 8.26
N PHE A 168 7.73 -16.07 7.03
CA PHE A 168 8.15 -14.69 6.77
C PHE A 168 7.24 -14.03 5.72
N ALA A 169 6.88 -12.77 5.98
CA ALA A 169 6.17 -11.92 5.05
C ALA A 169 6.97 -10.65 4.75
N ASP A 170 6.66 -9.99 3.63
CA ASP A 170 7.23 -8.70 3.27
C ASP A 170 6.37 -7.54 3.79
N THR A 171 6.91 -6.33 3.71
CA THR A 171 6.23 -5.10 4.14
C THR A 171 5.05 -4.69 3.23
N LEU A 172 4.79 -5.44 2.16
CA LEU A 172 3.62 -5.29 1.31
C LEU A 172 2.45 -6.21 1.72
N GLY A 173 2.70 -7.15 2.66
CA GLY A 173 1.72 -8.12 3.11
C GLY A 173 1.76 -9.44 2.33
N ASN A 174 2.78 -9.69 1.50
CA ASN A 174 2.92 -10.97 0.81
C ASN A 174 3.66 -11.98 1.68
N ILE A 175 3.15 -13.21 1.76
CA ILE A 175 3.87 -14.31 2.39
C ILE A 175 5.02 -14.73 1.45
N VAL A 176 6.27 -14.54 1.91
CA VAL A 176 7.49 -14.90 1.17
C VAL A 176 7.93 -16.32 1.48
N ILE A 177 7.79 -16.72 2.74
CA ILE A 177 8.05 -18.09 3.20
C ILE A 177 6.89 -18.48 4.10
N SER A 178 6.13 -19.49 3.69
CA SER A 178 5.01 -20.01 4.48
C SER A 178 5.47 -20.51 5.85
N PRO A 179 4.67 -20.36 6.90
CA PRO A 179 4.97 -20.87 8.24
C PRO A 179 5.27 -22.37 8.20
N ARG A 180 6.46 -22.76 8.70
CA ARG A 180 6.90 -24.16 8.74
C ARG A 180 8.03 -24.42 9.73
N PHE A 181 8.71 -23.39 10.22
CA PHE A 181 9.82 -23.51 11.14
C PHE A 181 9.32 -23.54 12.57
N LYS A 182 9.90 -24.38 13.42
CA LYS A 182 9.60 -24.38 14.86
C LYS A 182 10.06 -23.07 15.49
N PHE A 183 11.28 -22.62 15.13
CA PHE A 183 11.84 -21.34 15.55
C PHE A 183 12.59 -20.70 14.38
N ALA A 184 12.59 -19.35 14.34
CA ALA A 184 13.30 -18.58 13.32
C ALA A 184 13.76 -17.24 13.87
N TYR A 185 15.01 -16.90 13.68
CA TYR A 185 15.55 -15.56 13.91
C TYR A 185 15.22 -14.64 12.72
N PRO A 186 15.19 -13.31 12.93
CA PRO A 186 15.03 -12.36 11.85
C PRO A 186 16.09 -12.54 10.75
N PHE A 187 15.77 -12.09 9.54
CA PHE A 187 16.76 -12.04 8.47
C PHE A 187 17.88 -11.05 8.80
N LYS A 188 19.12 -11.44 8.51
CA LYS A 188 20.30 -10.58 8.62
C LYS A 188 21.24 -10.91 7.46
N GLU A 189 21.63 -9.90 6.70
CA GLU A 189 22.56 -10.03 5.55
C GLU A 189 22.07 -11.09 4.53
N GLY A 190 20.75 -11.06 4.25
CA GLY A 190 20.10 -11.94 3.27
C GLY A 190 19.86 -13.38 3.74
N ARG A 191 20.14 -13.72 5.01
CA ARG A 191 19.95 -15.05 5.59
C ARG A 191 19.20 -15.00 6.91
N ALA A 192 18.44 -16.06 7.22
CA ALA A 192 17.82 -16.27 8.53
C ALA A 192 18.26 -17.61 9.10
N LYS A 193 18.55 -17.66 10.41
CA LYS A 193 18.82 -18.88 11.14
C LYS A 193 17.50 -19.47 11.61
N VAL A 194 17.21 -20.71 11.23
CA VAL A 194 15.94 -21.38 11.48
C VAL A 194 16.14 -22.82 11.96
N THR A 195 15.09 -23.41 12.52
CA THR A 195 15.07 -24.82 12.89
C THR A 195 13.66 -25.39 12.77
N ASP A 196 13.54 -26.64 12.37
CA ASP A 196 12.26 -27.35 12.28
C ASP A 196 11.94 -28.10 13.61
N THR A 197 12.92 -28.20 14.53
CA THR A 197 12.81 -28.90 15.81
C THR A 197 13.31 -28.01 16.94
N GLY A 198 12.91 -28.34 18.17
CA GLY A 198 13.40 -27.64 19.36
C GLY A 198 12.33 -27.46 20.43
N VAL A 199 12.76 -26.94 21.56
CA VAL A 199 11.92 -26.69 22.74
C VAL A 199 12.21 -25.30 23.29
N LEU A 200 11.23 -24.76 24.03
CA LEU A 200 11.43 -23.57 24.85
C LEU A 200 12.00 -24.05 26.22
N VAL A 201 13.09 -23.44 26.62
CA VAL A 201 13.69 -23.71 27.91
C VAL A 201 13.74 -22.44 28.76
N PRO A 202 13.51 -22.53 30.09
CA PRO A 202 13.70 -21.40 30.99
C PRO A 202 15.17 -20.94 30.98
N CYS A 203 15.39 -19.65 30.99
CA CYS A 203 16.70 -19.01 31.09
C CYS A 203 16.60 -17.82 32.05
N GLY A 204 17.71 -17.48 32.72
CA GLY A 204 17.75 -16.41 33.74
C GLY A 204 17.21 -16.82 35.08
N GLU A 205 17.43 -15.98 36.09
CA GLU A 205 17.01 -16.18 37.49
C GLU A 205 16.19 -14.98 37.99
N GLY A 206 15.31 -15.21 38.95
CA GLY A 206 14.52 -14.15 39.60
C GLY A 206 13.63 -13.40 38.64
N VAL A 207 13.72 -12.05 38.61
CA VAL A 207 12.91 -11.16 37.79
C VAL A 207 13.30 -11.17 36.32
N ASP A 208 14.53 -11.61 35.98
CA ASP A 208 15.05 -11.73 34.63
C ASP A 208 14.73 -13.09 33.97
N ARG A 209 13.86 -13.88 34.60
CA ARG A 209 13.47 -15.18 34.08
C ARG A 209 12.71 -15.04 32.78
N HIS A 210 13.26 -15.60 31.71
CA HIS A 210 12.65 -15.64 30.35
C HIS A 210 12.79 -17.04 29.75
N THR A 211 12.24 -17.24 28.58
CA THR A 211 12.41 -18.47 27.80
C THR A 211 13.31 -18.24 26.61
N THR A 212 14.13 -19.24 26.29
CA THR A 212 14.96 -19.21 25.09
C THR A 212 14.70 -20.46 24.24
N TRP A 213 15.11 -20.40 22.96
CA TRP A 213 14.97 -21.52 22.03
C TRP A 213 16.18 -22.43 22.10
N LEU A 214 15.94 -23.71 22.34
CA LEU A 214 16.96 -24.75 22.32
C LEU A 214 16.68 -25.72 21.19
N SER A 215 17.66 -25.89 20.29
CA SER A 215 17.65 -26.89 19.22
C SER A 215 19.09 -27.30 18.91
N ASP A 216 19.28 -28.53 18.48
CA ASP A 216 20.52 -29.11 17.97
C ASP A 216 20.64 -29.03 16.43
N LYS A 217 19.56 -28.61 15.75
CA LYS A 217 19.45 -28.64 14.28
C LYS A 217 19.17 -27.28 13.65
N TRP A 218 19.99 -26.31 14.01
CA TRP A 218 19.93 -25.00 13.38
C TRP A 218 20.58 -25.00 12.00
N TYR A 219 19.91 -24.33 11.02
CA TYR A 219 20.47 -24.11 9.69
C TYR A 219 20.11 -22.71 9.18
N PHE A 220 20.72 -22.30 8.06
CA PHE A 220 20.47 -21.01 7.45
C PHE A 220 19.66 -21.18 6.18
N ILE A 221 18.69 -20.30 6.01
CA ILE A 221 17.95 -20.10 4.78
C ILE A 221 18.29 -18.75 4.17
N SER A 222 18.18 -18.64 2.84
CA SER A 222 18.37 -17.39 2.11
C SER A 222 17.06 -16.92 1.53
N LYS A 223 16.88 -15.60 1.40
CA LYS A 223 15.80 -15.01 0.63
C LYS A 223 15.97 -15.43 -0.83
N LYS A 224 14.97 -16.11 -1.40
CA LYS A 224 15.00 -16.46 -2.83
C LYS A 224 15.10 -15.16 -3.64
N LYS A 225 16.16 -14.99 -4.44
CA LYS A 225 16.22 -13.86 -5.39
C LYS A 225 15.10 -14.06 -6.40
N ARG A 226 14.20 -13.05 -6.48
CA ARG A 226 13.23 -12.94 -7.58
C ARG A 226 13.91 -12.46 -8.83
#